data_4abe3421fece60574618fbbda2f6576d
#
_entry.id   4abe3421fece60574618fbbda2f6576d
#
_cell.length_a   1.000
_cell.length_b   1.000
_cell.length_c   1.000
_cell.angle_alpha   90.00
_cell.angle_beta   90.00
_cell.angle_gamma   90.00
#
_symmetry.space_group_name_H-M   'P 1'
#
loop_
_entity.id
_entity.type
_entity.pdbx_description
1 polymer ?
#
loop_
_entity_poly.entity_id
_entity_poly.type
_entity_poly.pdbx_seq_one_letter_code
_entity_poly.pdbx_strand_id
1 'polypeptide(L)'
;LAAVLCTIQLYMDFKGTIDIALGVGKIFGITIAENFRQPFFAKNAGDFWRRWHITLGAFLRDYVFYPVSLSKPIQKLTKWCKNHLGNMVARYVGPLIALFCVWICNGFWHGPYWTYVLYGMYYFVLMVLELFLEKPFEKWCMEHHLDVNGWGIRTFRFIKLFIIVIIGEM
;
A
#
# COMPACT_ATOMS: atom_id res chain seq x y z
N LEU A 1 14.02 -16.19 12.31
CA LEU A 1 13.45 -17.32 11.54
C LEU A 1 11.92 -17.36 11.69
N ALA A 2 11.37 -17.31 12.91
CA ALA A 2 9.92 -17.39 13.16
C ALA A 2 9.12 -16.34 12.37
N ALA A 3 9.51 -15.06 12.42
CA ALA A 3 8.83 -13.99 11.69
C ALA A 3 8.80 -14.23 10.16
N VAL A 4 9.92 -14.69 9.57
CA VAL A 4 9.98 -15.04 8.14
C VAL A 4 9.00 -16.17 7.81
N LEU A 5 8.96 -17.21 8.63
CA LEU A 5 8.03 -18.33 8.43
C LEU A 5 6.58 -17.88 8.58
N CYS A 6 6.28 -17.00 9.54
CA CYS A 6 4.96 -16.41 9.75
C CYS A 6 4.49 -15.63 8.52
N THR A 7 5.34 -14.76 7.96
CA THR A 7 5.05 -14.00 6.73
C THR A 7 4.76 -14.93 5.56
N ILE A 8 5.56 -15.99 5.38
CA ILE A 8 5.34 -16.98 4.31
C ILE A 8 4.03 -17.71 4.53
N GLN A 9 3.78 -18.16 5.76
CA GLN A 9 2.53 -18.84 6.13
C GLN A 9 1.32 -17.97 5.85
N LEU A 10 1.30 -16.73 6.33
CA LEU A 10 0.20 -15.79 6.10
C LEU A 10 -0.11 -15.61 4.61
N TYR A 11 0.93 -15.43 3.79
CA TYR A 11 0.75 -15.32 2.35
C TYR A 11 0.17 -16.58 1.72
N MET A 12 0.72 -17.76 2.08
CA MET A 12 0.28 -19.04 1.52
C MET A 12 -1.15 -19.40 1.94
N ASP A 13 -1.50 -19.20 3.21
CA ASP A 13 -2.82 -19.48 3.74
C ASP A 13 -3.87 -18.59 3.09
N PHE A 14 -3.62 -17.28 3.03
CA PHE A 14 -4.58 -16.35 2.45
C PHE A 14 -4.68 -16.50 0.93
N LYS A 15 -3.54 -16.58 0.23
CA LYS A 15 -3.56 -16.81 -1.22
C LYS A 15 -4.21 -18.15 -1.56
N GLY A 16 -3.86 -19.23 -0.84
CA GLY A 16 -4.44 -20.57 -1.07
C GLY A 16 -5.95 -20.58 -0.88
N THR A 17 -6.46 -19.93 0.17
CA THR A 17 -7.90 -19.79 0.39
C THR A 17 -8.60 -19.07 -0.78
N ILE A 18 -8.01 -17.99 -1.28
CA ILE A 18 -8.53 -17.26 -2.44
C ILE A 18 -8.46 -18.12 -3.71
N ASP A 19 -7.36 -18.86 -3.94
CA ASP A 19 -7.22 -19.75 -5.11
C ASP A 19 -8.28 -20.87 -5.10
N ILE A 20 -8.62 -21.42 -3.92
CA ILE A 20 -9.71 -22.38 -3.77
C ILE A 20 -11.05 -21.72 -4.14
N ALA A 21 -11.33 -20.52 -3.62
CA ALA A 21 -12.56 -19.79 -3.95
C ALA A 21 -12.67 -19.49 -5.44
N LEU A 22 -11.57 -19.09 -6.09
CA LEU A 22 -11.48 -18.86 -7.53
C LEU A 22 -11.76 -20.16 -8.32
N GLY A 23 -11.18 -21.29 -7.87
CA GLY A 23 -11.39 -22.60 -8.49
C GLY A 23 -12.84 -23.05 -8.39
N VAL A 24 -13.43 -22.96 -7.21
CA VAL A 24 -14.84 -23.31 -6.97
C VAL A 24 -15.78 -22.39 -7.79
N GLY A 25 -15.53 -21.07 -7.80
CA GLY A 25 -16.29 -20.12 -8.62
C GLY A 25 -16.31 -20.53 -10.10
N LYS A 26 -15.15 -20.90 -10.65
CA LYS A 26 -15.04 -21.35 -12.05
C LYS A 26 -15.88 -22.59 -12.35
N ILE A 27 -15.98 -23.56 -11.41
CA ILE A 27 -16.83 -24.74 -11.58
C ILE A 27 -18.31 -24.33 -11.73
N PHE A 28 -18.74 -23.28 -11.03
CA PHE A 28 -20.10 -22.73 -11.12
C PHE A 28 -20.28 -21.68 -12.22
N GLY A 29 -19.28 -21.46 -13.08
CA GLY A 29 -19.33 -20.44 -14.13
C GLY A 29 -19.24 -18.99 -13.61
N ILE A 30 -18.83 -18.79 -12.35
CA ILE A 30 -18.70 -17.48 -11.70
C ILE A 30 -17.24 -17.02 -11.81
N THR A 31 -17.01 -15.81 -12.35
CA THR A 31 -15.69 -15.20 -12.37
C THR A 31 -15.49 -14.34 -11.12
N ILE A 32 -14.61 -14.79 -10.21
CA ILE A 32 -14.23 -14.06 -9.01
C ILE A 32 -12.92 -13.29 -9.30
N ALA A 33 -12.76 -12.09 -8.75
CA ALA A 33 -11.57 -11.28 -8.95
C ALA A 33 -10.35 -11.85 -8.20
N GLU A 34 -9.19 -11.82 -8.87
CA GLU A 34 -7.90 -12.16 -8.23
C GLU A 34 -7.54 -11.15 -7.15
N ASN A 35 -6.99 -11.66 -6.04
CA ASN A 35 -6.57 -10.83 -4.90
C ASN A 35 -5.05 -10.70 -4.75
N PHE A 36 -4.26 -11.51 -5.46
CA PHE A 36 -2.81 -11.52 -5.34
C PHE A 36 -2.12 -11.56 -6.69
N ARG A 37 -1.12 -10.64 -6.90
CA ARG A 37 -0.29 -10.59 -8.11
C ARG A 37 1.18 -10.43 -7.76
N GLN A 38 1.82 -11.50 -7.25
CA GLN A 38 3.24 -11.51 -6.90
C GLN A 38 3.64 -10.28 -6.03
N PRO A 39 3.06 -10.08 -4.84
CA PRO A 39 3.21 -8.85 -4.07
C PRO A 39 4.66 -8.55 -3.67
N PHE A 40 5.46 -9.57 -3.35
CA PHE A 40 6.85 -9.40 -2.93
C PHE A 40 7.79 -8.89 -4.04
N PHE A 41 7.37 -8.98 -5.31
CA PHE A 41 8.11 -8.40 -6.44
C PHE A 41 7.68 -6.96 -6.76
N ALA A 42 6.98 -6.30 -5.85
CA ALA A 42 6.60 -4.91 -5.97
C ALA A 42 7.82 -3.97 -5.88
N LYS A 43 7.71 -2.79 -6.49
CA LYS A 43 8.77 -1.78 -6.50
C LYS A 43 8.88 -1.02 -5.17
N ASN A 44 7.75 -0.81 -4.52
CA ASN A 44 7.61 -0.05 -3.28
C ASN A 44 6.37 -0.53 -2.49
N ALA A 45 6.14 0.00 -1.27
CA ALA A 45 5.00 -0.39 -0.45
C ALA A 45 3.66 -0.05 -1.12
N GLY A 46 3.56 1.07 -1.82
CA GLY A 46 2.36 1.41 -2.58
C GLY A 46 2.04 0.40 -3.70
N ASP A 47 3.08 -0.12 -4.40
CA ASP A 47 2.91 -1.17 -5.40
C ASP A 47 2.61 -2.53 -4.77
N PHE A 48 3.17 -2.82 -3.57
CA PHE A 48 2.84 -4.01 -2.81
C PHE A 48 1.35 -4.09 -2.50
N TRP A 49 0.76 -3.03 -1.96
CA TRP A 49 -0.67 -2.97 -1.62
C TRP A 49 -1.59 -2.98 -2.84
N ARG A 50 -1.12 -2.61 -4.03
CA ARG A 50 -1.85 -2.84 -5.29
C ARG A 50 -1.86 -4.28 -5.76
N ARG A 51 -1.00 -5.13 -5.18
CA ARG A 51 -0.82 -6.56 -5.53
C ARG A 51 -1.23 -7.51 -4.42
N TRP A 52 -1.38 -7.01 -3.19
CA TRP A 52 -1.84 -7.71 -2.01
C TRP A 52 -3.27 -7.32 -1.70
N HIS A 53 -4.16 -8.32 -1.54
CA HIS A 53 -5.57 -8.13 -1.23
C HIS A 53 -6.25 -7.06 -2.10
N ILE A 54 -6.16 -7.25 -3.42
CA ILE A 54 -6.50 -6.25 -4.45
C ILE A 54 -7.95 -5.74 -4.30
N THR A 55 -8.90 -6.63 -3.98
CA THR A 55 -10.32 -6.25 -3.85
C THR A 55 -10.56 -5.36 -2.63
N LEU A 56 -9.92 -5.62 -1.50
CA LEU A 56 -9.98 -4.74 -0.33
C LEU A 56 -9.36 -3.37 -0.64
N GLY A 57 -8.19 -3.37 -1.30
CA GLY A 57 -7.55 -2.12 -1.75
C GLY A 57 -8.44 -1.29 -2.68
N ALA A 58 -9.12 -1.95 -3.63
CA ALA A 58 -10.09 -1.30 -4.51
C ALA A 58 -11.29 -0.74 -3.72
N PHE A 59 -11.85 -1.52 -2.80
CA PHE A 59 -12.94 -1.08 -1.93
C PHE A 59 -12.56 0.15 -1.11
N LEU A 60 -11.43 0.12 -0.41
CA LEU A 60 -10.96 1.27 0.40
C LEU A 60 -10.65 2.50 -0.46
N ARG A 61 -10.12 2.32 -1.66
CA ARG A 61 -9.92 3.41 -2.62
C ARG A 61 -11.25 4.05 -3.02
N ASP A 62 -12.22 3.24 -3.40
CA ASP A 62 -13.46 3.73 -4.01
C ASP A 62 -14.44 4.27 -2.94
N TYR A 63 -14.48 3.68 -1.75
CA TYR A 63 -15.42 4.04 -0.70
C TYR A 63 -14.83 4.90 0.43
N VAL A 64 -13.50 5.01 0.55
CA VAL A 64 -12.86 5.86 1.55
C VAL A 64 -12.00 6.95 0.90
N PHE A 65 -11.02 6.57 0.08
CA PHE A 65 -10.07 7.53 -0.48
C PHE A 65 -10.76 8.59 -1.35
N TYR A 66 -11.51 8.19 -2.36
CA TYR A 66 -12.17 9.16 -3.25
C TYR A 66 -13.23 10.00 -2.54
N PRO A 67 -14.17 9.45 -1.75
CA PRO A 67 -15.15 10.27 -1.03
C PRO A 67 -14.52 11.27 -0.08
N VAL A 68 -13.45 10.90 0.65
CA VAL A 68 -12.74 11.81 1.54
C VAL A 68 -12.01 12.89 0.74
N SER A 69 -11.20 12.51 -0.26
CA SER A 69 -10.37 13.44 -1.03
C SER A 69 -11.22 14.46 -1.81
N LEU A 70 -12.40 14.06 -2.28
CA LEU A 70 -13.33 14.89 -3.03
C LEU A 70 -14.35 15.62 -2.17
N SER A 71 -14.33 15.42 -0.85
CA SER A 71 -15.26 16.07 0.07
C SER A 71 -15.10 17.60 0.12
N LYS A 72 -16.21 18.31 0.29
CA LYS A 72 -16.20 19.77 0.36
C LYS A 72 -15.24 20.35 1.42
N PRO A 73 -15.12 19.77 2.64
CA PRO A 73 -14.15 20.24 3.63
C PRO A 73 -12.69 20.14 3.15
N ILE A 74 -12.34 19.00 2.54
CA ILE A 74 -10.97 18.77 2.04
C ILE A 74 -10.65 19.68 0.85
N GLN A 75 -11.60 19.91 -0.03
CA GLN A 75 -11.44 20.86 -1.15
C GLN A 75 -11.24 22.29 -0.64
N LYS A 76 -12.00 22.74 0.39
CA LYS A 76 -11.79 24.03 1.03
C LYS A 76 -10.42 24.15 1.66
N LEU A 77 -9.99 23.12 2.41
CA LEU A 77 -8.66 23.07 3.00
C LEU A 77 -7.55 23.14 1.93
N THR A 78 -7.68 22.35 0.86
CA THR A 78 -6.73 22.35 -0.28
C THR A 78 -6.64 23.74 -0.91
N LYS A 79 -7.77 24.43 -1.11
CA LYS A 79 -7.79 25.79 -1.65
C LYS A 79 -7.14 26.79 -0.67
N TRP A 80 -7.40 26.67 0.61
CA TRP A 80 -6.75 27.48 1.63
C TRP A 80 -5.24 27.28 1.65
N CYS A 81 -4.77 26.01 1.64
CA CYS A 81 -3.35 25.66 1.55
C CYS A 81 -2.71 26.25 0.28
N LYS A 82 -3.41 26.21 -0.85
CA LYS A 82 -2.92 26.79 -2.10
C LYS A 82 -2.64 28.28 -1.98
N ASN A 83 -3.52 29.00 -1.30
CA ASN A 83 -3.42 30.44 -1.17
C ASN A 83 -2.39 30.90 -0.13
N HIS A 84 -2.11 30.08 0.92
CA HIS A 84 -1.26 30.47 2.04
C HIS A 84 0.08 29.72 2.12
N LEU A 85 0.12 28.45 1.68
CA LEU A 85 1.27 27.57 1.80
C LEU A 85 1.88 27.16 0.46
N GLY A 86 1.24 27.57 -0.63
CA GLY A 86 1.71 27.32 -2.00
C GLY A 86 1.19 26.02 -2.62
N ASN A 87 1.46 25.89 -3.93
CA ASN A 87 0.94 24.79 -4.77
C ASN A 87 1.45 23.39 -4.36
N MET A 88 2.67 23.31 -3.84
CA MET A 88 3.27 22.04 -3.39
C MET A 88 2.45 21.42 -2.26
N VAL A 89 2.18 22.18 -1.19
CA VAL A 89 1.40 21.70 -0.05
C VAL A 89 -0.03 21.37 -0.46
N ALA A 90 -0.66 22.25 -1.24
CA ALA A 90 -2.02 22.02 -1.73
C ALA A 90 -2.18 20.72 -2.53
N ARG A 91 -1.15 20.33 -3.28
CA ARG A 91 -1.17 19.09 -4.09
C ARG A 91 -1.26 17.83 -3.23
N TYR A 92 -0.64 17.82 -2.06
CA TYR A 92 -0.51 16.62 -1.23
C TYR A 92 -1.51 16.56 -0.08
N VAL A 93 -2.03 17.69 0.42
CA VAL A 93 -2.84 17.72 1.65
C VAL A 93 -4.11 16.86 1.55
N GLY A 94 -4.87 16.99 0.48
CA GLY A 94 -6.09 16.19 0.26
C GLY A 94 -5.81 14.68 0.15
N PRO A 95 -4.92 14.25 -0.76
CA PRO A 95 -4.53 12.85 -0.88
C PRO A 95 -3.94 12.23 0.40
N LEU A 96 -3.15 12.99 1.17
CA LEU A 96 -2.57 12.48 2.42
C LEU A 96 -3.62 12.27 3.51
N ILE A 97 -4.60 13.18 3.64
CA ILE A 97 -5.71 13.00 4.59
C ILE A 97 -6.57 11.80 4.17
N ALA A 98 -6.87 11.66 2.89
CA ALA A 98 -7.63 10.52 2.38
C ALA A 98 -6.88 9.19 2.60
N LEU A 99 -5.56 9.16 2.35
CA LEU A 99 -4.71 8.00 2.61
C LEU A 99 -4.66 7.66 4.11
N PHE A 100 -4.56 8.66 4.99
CA PHE A 100 -4.65 8.47 6.42
C PHE A 100 -5.96 7.79 6.83
N CYS A 101 -7.11 8.27 6.32
CA CYS A 101 -8.41 7.65 6.57
C CYS A 101 -8.47 6.20 6.07
N VAL A 102 -7.90 5.92 4.89
CA VAL A 102 -7.80 4.54 4.36
C VAL A 102 -7.07 3.64 5.34
N TRP A 103 -5.92 4.06 5.86
CA TRP A 103 -5.12 3.22 6.77
C TRP A 103 -5.74 3.05 8.15
N ILE A 104 -6.45 4.07 8.66
CA ILE A 104 -7.26 3.93 9.87
C ILE A 104 -8.39 2.90 9.65
N CYS A 105 -9.14 3.01 8.55
CA CYS A 105 -10.20 2.06 8.21
C CYS A 105 -9.64 0.65 8.01
N ASN A 106 -8.49 0.51 7.36
CA ASN A 106 -7.83 -0.78 7.20
C ASN A 106 -7.42 -1.40 8.54
N GLY A 107 -6.88 -0.60 9.46
CA GLY A 107 -6.56 -1.06 10.82
C GLY A 107 -7.79 -1.57 11.56
N PHE A 108 -8.87 -0.80 11.58
CA PHE A 108 -10.13 -1.22 12.22
C PHE A 108 -10.79 -2.42 11.54
N TRP A 109 -10.59 -2.59 10.24
CA TRP A 109 -11.06 -3.78 9.53
C TRP A 109 -10.40 -5.07 10.03
N HIS A 110 -9.13 -5.01 10.43
CA HIS A 110 -8.41 -6.15 11.04
C HIS A 110 -8.88 -6.47 12.46
N GLY A 111 -9.43 -5.50 13.19
CA GLY A 111 -9.99 -5.73 14.53
C GLY A 111 -9.93 -4.50 15.45
N PRO A 112 -10.56 -4.58 16.64
CA PRO A 112 -10.72 -3.46 17.57
C PRO A 112 -9.53 -3.25 18.52
N TYR A 113 -8.34 -3.78 18.20
CA TYR A 113 -7.15 -3.64 19.04
C TYR A 113 -6.24 -2.53 18.51
N TRP A 114 -5.56 -1.83 19.43
CA TRP A 114 -4.58 -0.80 19.11
C TRP A 114 -3.45 -1.27 18.20
N THR A 115 -3.08 -2.55 18.28
CA THR A 115 -2.07 -3.16 17.41
C THR A 115 -2.43 -3.04 15.94
N TYR A 116 -3.70 -3.19 15.57
CA TYR A 116 -4.14 -3.03 14.19
C TYR A 116 -4.16 -1.57 13.73
N VAL A 117 -4.46 -0.64 14.63
CA VAL A 117 -4.35 0.80 14.33
C VAL A 117 -2.89 1.17 14.11
N LEU A 118 -1.97 0.69 14.95
CA LEU A 118 -0.52 0.90 14.79
C LEU A 118 -0.01 0.27 13.50
N TYR A 119 -0.47 -0.91 13.13
CA TYR A 119 -0.21 -1.55 11.85
C TYR A 119 -0.62 -0.64 10.67
N GLY A 120 -1.84 -0.10 10.70
CA GLY A 120 -2.30 0.84 9.68
C GLY A 120 -1.45 2.11 9.63
N MET A 121 -1.08 2.68 10.79
CA MET A 121 -0.23 3.87 10.86
C MET A 121 1.20 3.59 10.37
N TYR A 122 1.75 2.43 10.64
CA TYR A 122 3.04 2.00 10.12
C TYR A 122 3.07 2.07 8.58
N TYR A 123 2.11 1.45 7.91
CA TYR A 123 2.03 1.49 6.44
C TYR A 123 1.70 2.87 5.89
N PHE A 124 0.86 3.65 6.58
CA PHE A 124 0.62 5.04 6.21
C PHE A 124 1.92 5.84 6.18
N VAL A 125 2.71 5.78 7.25
CA VAL A 125 4.00 6.51 7.34
C VAL A 125 4.96 6.03 6.26
N LEU A 126 5.08 4.72 6.03
CA LEU A 126 5.93 4.18 4.97
C LEU A 126 5.55 4.68 3.58
N MET A 127 4.26 4.68 3.26
CA MET A 127 3.79 5.18 1.96
C MET A 127 4.02 6.68 1.79
N VAL A 128 3.88 7.46 2.86
CA VAL A 128 4.21 8.89 2.84
C VAL A 128 5.70 9.09 2.64
N LEU A 129 6.55 8.35 3.34
CA LEU A 129 8.01 8.42 3.17
C LEU A 129 8.41 8.03 1.74
N GLU A 130 7.87 6.96 1.19
CA GLU A 130 8.16 6.53 -0.17
C GLU A 130 7.75 7.59 -1.20
N LEU A 131 6.60 8.25 -1.01
CA LEU A 131 6.14 9.32 -1.91
C LEU A 131 7.19 10.45 -2.06
N PHE A 132 7.91 10.76 -0.99
CA PHE A 132 8.94 11.81 -0.99
C PHE A 132 10.34 11.29 -1.33
N LEU A 133 10.65 10.03 -1.04
CA LEU A 133 11.99 9.46 -1.21
C LEU A 133 12.20 8.76 -2.55
N GLU A 134 11.15 8.35 -3.25
CA GLU A 134 11.29 7.57 -4.49
C GLU A 134 12.00 8.37 -5.60
N LYS A 135 11.58 9.61 -5.83
CA LYS A 135 12.23 10.47 -6.85
C LYS A 135 13.68 10.80 -6.55
N PRO A 136 14.05 11.22 -5.31
CA PRO A 136 15.44 11.39 -4.94
C PRO A 136 16.28 10.11 -5.10
N PHE A 137 15.73 8.96 -4.75
CA PHE A 137 16.39 7.67 -4.94
C PHE A 137 16.63 7.33 -6.42
N GLU A 138 15.64 7.53 -7.28
CA GLU A 138 15.79 7.32 -8.72
C GLU A 138 16.86 8.27 -9.31
N LYS A 139 16.86 9.53 -8.90
CA LYS A 139 17.86 10.51 -9.32
C LYS A 139 19.27 10.07 -8.88
N TRP A 140 19.43 9.64 -7.62
CA TRP A 140 20.68 9.13 -7.10
C TRP A 140 21.17 7.89 -7.89
N CYS A 141 20.27 6.94 -8.23
CA CYS A 141 20.61 5.81 -9.06
C CYS A 141 21.14 6.24 -10.44
N MET A 142 20.51 7.23 -11.08
CA MET A 142 20.95 7.76 -12.38
C MET A 142 22.32 8.42 -12.28
N GLU A 143 22.57 9.23 -11.25
CA GLU A 143 23.86 9.89 -11.01
C GLU A 143 25.00 8.88 -10.80
N HIS A 144 24.71 7.70 -10.25
CA HIS A 144 25.70 6.63 -10.03
C HIS A 144 25.68 5.56 -11.14
N HIS A 145 25.08 5.83 -12.29
CA HIS A 145 24.97 4.91 -13.42
C HIS A 145 24.38 3.54 -13.07
N LEU A 146 23.50 3.49 -12.06
CA LEU A 146 22.77 2.27 -11.67
C LEU A 146 21.49 2.13 -12.49
N ASP A 147 21.32 0.99 -13.12
CA ASP A 147 20.04 0.69 -13.79
C ASP A 147 18.92 0.46 -12.75
N VAL A 148 17.96 1.39 -12.70
CA VAL A 148 16.80 1.36 -11.80
C VAL A 148 15.95 0.09 -11.98
N ASN A 149 15.99 -0.52 -13.17
CA ASN A 149 15.32 -1.78 -13.48
C ASN A 149 16.27 -2.98 -13.48
N GLY A 150 17.56 -2.78 -13.21
CA GLY A 150 18.58 -3.81 -13.15
C GLY A 150 18.37 -4.80 -11.99
N TRP A 151 18.98 -5.97 -12.12
CA TRP A 151 18.87 -7.05 -11.14
C TRP A 151 19.27 -6.62 -9.73
N GLY A 152 20.32 -5.82 -9.57
CA GLY A 152 20.79 -5.33 -8.27
C GLY A 152 19.72 -4.50 -7.55
N ILE A 153 19.11 -3.53 -8.24
CA ILE A 153 18.05 -2.68 -7.66
C ILE A 153 16.77 -3.49 -7.41
N ARG A 154 16.44 -4.45 -8.27
CA ARG A 154 15.29 -5.36 -8.04
C ARG A 154 15.50 -6.22 -6.79
N THR A 155 16.67 -6.78 -6.60
CA THR A 155 17.01 -7.57 -5.40
C THR A 155 16.97 -6.71 -4.14
N PHE A 156 17.54 -5.50 -4.19
CA PHE A 156 17.44 -4.53 -3.09
C PHE A 156 15.99 -4.19 -2.72
N ARG A 157 15.15 -3.90 -3.72
CA ARG A 157 13.71 -3.60 -3.50
C ARG A 157 12.98 -4.79 -2.90
N PHE A 158 13.25 -6.00 -3.38
CA PHE A 158 12.68 -7.23 -2.83
C PHE A 158 13.05 -7.42 -1.36
N ILE A 159 14.34 -7.32 -1.01
CA ILE A 159 14.82 -7.47 0.37
C ILE A 159 14.22 -6.37 1.27
N LYS A 160 14.28 -5.10 0.82
CA LYS A 160 13.68 -3.97 1.55
C LYS A 160 12.21 -4.22 1.84
N LEU A 161 11.43 -4.60 0.83
CA LEU A 161 10.00 -4.83 0.97
C LEU A 161 9.70 -6.01 1.88
N PHE A 162 10.46 -7.10 1.77
CA PHE A 162 10.30 -8.27 2.62
C PHE A 162 10.56 -7.93 4.09
N ILE A 163 11.59 -7.14 4.39
CA ILE A 163 11.87 -6.63 5.74
C ILE A 163 10.70 -5.74 6.24
N ILE A 164 10.21 -4.84 5.40
CA ILE A 164 9.09 -3.96 5.73
C ILE A 164 7.85 -4.77 6.12
N VAL A 165 7.53 -5.82 5.35
CA VAL A 165 6.36 -6.68 5.63
C VAL A 165 6.55 -7.44 6.94
N ILE A 166 7.73 -8.04 7.16
CA ILE A 166 8.04 -8.75 8.42
C ILE A 166 7.87 -7.84 9.64
N ILE A 167 8.37 -6.60 9.57
CA ILE A 167 8.23 -5.64 10.69
C ILE A 167 6.77 -5.27 10.90
N GLY A 168 6.00 -5.12 9.83
CA GLY A 168 4.58 -4.78 9.92
C GLY A 168 3.72 -5.89 10.53
N GLU A 169 4.16 -7.14 10.47
CA GLU A 169 3.44 -8.29 11.04
C GLU A 169 3.84 -8.60 12.50
N MET A 170 4.89 -7.98 13.01
CA MET A 170 5.34 -8.12 14.42
C MET A 170 4.54 -7.25 15.37
#